data_deb40c411dc29bffaa8ed55a0003e9f1
#
_entry.id   deb40c411dc29bffaa8ed55a0003e9f1
#
_cell.length_a   1.000
_cell.length_b   1.000
_cell.length_c   1.000
_cell.angle_alpha   90.00
_cell.angle_beta   90.00
_cell.angle_gamma   90.00
#
_symmetry.space_group_name_H-M   'P 1'
#
loop_
_entity.id
_entity.type
_entity.pdbx_description
1 polymer ?
#
loop_
_entity_poly.entity_id
_entity_poly.type
_entity_poly.pdbx_seq_one_letter_code
_entity_poly.pdbx_strand_id
1 'polypeptide(L)'
;EAKGIKNTPDMILTDITADFDPARDPDVSPILWEIRRERRMEFVYEYSRLQDLRRWKKLDYMSNYETGKEFTDNMLGPWVDLAKDVPSYVAAGQEGKRAVMKEDGRVVTFDGTNAADMVGYYIPQNAQPRDVFTDRNYLAPVGEQQINEYKMKGFNLTQTKGW
;
A
#
# COMPACT_ATOMS: atom_id res chain seq x y z
N GLU A 1 -16.46 19.62 13.73
CA GLU A 1 -15.04 19.81 13.32
C GLU A 1 -14.15 19.13 14.34
N ALA A 2 -13.34 18.16 13.91
CA ALA A 2 -12.32 17.57 14.75
C ALA A 2 -11.29 18.64 15.13
N LYS A 3 -11.12 18.90 16.41
CA LYS A 3 -10.15 19.87 16.91
C LYS A 3 -8.75 19.54 16.37
N GLY A 4 -8.19 20.43 15.58
CA GLY A 4 -6.81 20.35 15.10
C GLY A 4 -6.63 19.96 13.64
N ILE A 5 -7.66 19.57 12.91
CA ILE A 5 -7.58 19.39 11.46
C ILE A 5 -7.88 20.76 10.83
N LYS A 6 -6.86 21.39 10.27
CA LYS A 6 -7.10 22.53 9.39
C LYS A 6 -7.83 22.03 8.16
N ASN A 7 -8.98 22.62 7.86
CA ASN A 7 -9.60 22.40 6.56
C ASN A 7 -8.56 22.68 5.49
N THR A 8 -8.27 21.70 4.67
CA THR A 8 -7.55 21.93 3.43
C THR A 8 -8.40 22.89 2.63
N PRO A 9 -7.87 24.00 2.09
CA PRO A 9 -8.64 24.88 1.23
C PRO A 9 -9.31 24.03 0.15
N ASP A 10 -10.57 24.33 -0.15
CA ASP A 10 -11.27 23.69 -1.26
C ASP A 10 -10.43 23.86 -2.52
N MET A 11 -10.06 22.74 -3.14
CA MET A 11 -9.26 22.78 -4.33
C MET A 11 -10.12 23.23 -5.51
N ILE A 12 -9.69 24.28 -6.19
CA ILE A 12 -10.39 24.76 -7.39
C ILE A 12 -10.10 23.77 -8.52
N LEU A 13 -11.14 23.30 -9.21
CA LEU A 13 -11.00 22.31 -10.30
C LEU A 13 -10.02 22.72 -11.40
N THR A 14 -9.86 24.03 -11.63
CA THR A 14 -8.89 24.57 -12.59
C THR A 14 -7.44 24.37 -12.20
N ASP A 15 -7.16 24.11 -10.92
CA ASP A 15 -5.82 23.90 -10.42
C ASP A 15 -5.37 22.44 -10.55
N ILE A 16 -6.32 21.54 -10.86
CA ILE A 16 -6.07 20.12 -11.07
C ILE A 16 -5.65 19.89 -12.51
N THR A 17 -4.41 20.20 -12.81
CA THR A 17 -3.81 20.01 -14.15
C THR A 17 -3.12 18.64 -14.27
N ALA A 18 -2.63 18.34 -15.47
CA ALA A 18 -1.88 17.10 -15.72
C ALA A 18 -0.62 16.97 -14.85
N ASP A 19 0.01 18.07 -14.50
CA ASP A 19 1.25 18.15 -13.72
C ASP A 19 1.01 18.45 -12.23
N PHE A 20 -0.23 18.43 -11.82
CA PHE A 20 -0.66 18.72 -10.45
C PHE A 20 -0.01 17.79 -9.40
N ASP A 21 0.09 16.50 -9.71
CA ASP A 21 0.72 15.52 -8.85
C ASP A 21 1.68 14.66 -9.68
N PRO A 22 3.01 14.78 -9.46
CA PRO A 22 3.99 13.99 -10.19
C PRO A 22 3.89 12.47 -9.91
N ALA A 23 3.27 12.08 -8.79
CA ALA A 23 3.01 10.67 -8.45
C ALA A 23 1.73 10.14 -9.10
N ARG A 24 1.02 10.96 -9.90
CA ARG A 24 -0.21 10.54 -10.56
C ARG A 24 0.05 9.39 -11.53
N ASP A 25 -0.79 8.37 -11.43
CA ASP A 25 -0.84 7.31 -12.43
C ASP A 25 -1.20 7.91 -13.81
N PRO A 26 -0.35 7.76 -14.84
CA PRO A 26 -0.59 8.34 -16.16
C PRO A 26 -1.90 7.86 -16.82
N ASP A 27 -2.37 6.65 -16.45
CA ASP A 27 -3.62 6.07 -16.95
C ASP A 27 -4.87 6.67 -16.31
N VAL A 28 -4.71 7.54 -15.32
CA VAL A 28 -5.81 8.14 -14.56
C VAL A 28 -5.84 9.65 -14.81
N SER A 29 -7.00 10.20 -15.19
CA SER A 29 -7.14 11.63 -15.39
C SER A 29 -6.87 12.41 -14.08
N PRO A 30 -6.35 13.65 -14.16
CA PRO A 30 -6.01 14.44 -12.96
C PRO A 30 -7.18 14.57 -11.96
N ILE A 31 -8.37 14.88 -12.45
CA ILE A 31 -9.58 15.01 -11.62
C ILE A 31 -9.92 13.67 -10.95
N LEU A 32 -9.89 12.57 -11.69
CA LEU A 32 -10.17 11.24 -11.12
C LEU A 32 -9.10 10.83 -10.11
N TRP A 33 -7.84 11.19 -10.33
CA TRP A 33 -6.77 10.98 -9.38
C TRP A 33 -7.03 11.69 -8.06
N GLU A 34 -7.42 12.96 -8.13
CA GLU A 34 -7.75 13.76 -6.95
C GLU A 34 -8.97 13.20 -6.20
N ILE A 35 -10.04 12.83 -6.89
CA ILE A 35 -11.20 12.17 -6.29
C ILE A 35 -10.78 10.88 -5.56
N ARG A 36 -9.88 10.09 -6.15
CA ARG A 36 -9.36 8.86 -5.52
C ARG A 36 -8.48 9.17 -4.31
N ARG A 37 -7.70 10.24 -4.36
CA ARG A 37 -6.88 10.72 -3.24
C ARG A 37 -7.76 11.16 -2.08
N GLU A 38 -8.72 12.05 -2.33
CA GLU A 38 -9.69 12.50 -1.32
C GLU A 38 -10.42 11.32 -0.71
N ARG A 39 -10.96 10.43 -1.54
CA ARG A 39 -11.62 9.23 -1.05
C ARG A 39 -10.72 8.38 -0.15
N ARG A 40 -9.43 8.27 -0.46
CA ARG A 40 -8.47 7.55 0.37
C ARG A 40 -8.30 8.22 1.74
N MET A 41 -8.32 9.53 1.79
CA MET A 41 -8.15 10.28 3.04
C MET A 41 -9.41 10.23 3.90
N GLU A 42 -10.58 10.39 3.30
CA GLU A 42 -11.86 10.37 4.00
C GLU A 42 -12.17 8.99 4.61
N PHE A 43 -11.85 7.92 3.89
CA PHE A 43 -12.17 6.55 4.32
C PHE A 43 -10.98 5.82 4.97
N VAL A 44 -10.06 6.56 5.60
CA VAL A 44 -9.00 5.96 6.42
C VAL A 44 -9.62 5.13 7.55
N TYR A 45 -9.15 3.88 7.72
CA TYR A 45 -9.65 2.87 8.65
C TYR A 45 -11.05 2.29 8.38
N GLU A 46 -11.70 2.65 7.27
CA GLU A 46 -13.03 2.10 6.92
C GLU A 46 -12.96 0.84 6.03
N TYR A 47 -11.78 0.25 5.86
CA TYR A 47 -11.55 -0.98 5.08
C TYR A 47 -12.01 -0.93 3.61
N SER A 48 -12.33 0.24 3.08
CA SER A 48 -12.81 0.41 1.69
C SER A 48 -11.70 0.31 0.65
N ARG A 49 -10.43 0.54 1.02
CA ARG A 49 -9.30 0.69 0.09
C ARG A 49 -9.07 -0.52 -0.80
N LEU A 50 -9.10 -1.72 -0.24
CA LEU A 50 -8.88 -2.95 -1.01
C LEU A 50 -9.97 -3.14 -2.08
N GLN A 51 -11.22 -2.86 -1.73
CA GLN A 51 -12.34 -2.97 -2.67
C GLN A 51 -12.26 -1.92 -3.77
N ASP A 52 -11.86 -0.71 -3.44
CA ASP A 52 -11.64 0.36 -4.40
C ASP A 52 -10.55 -0.02 -5.41
N LEU A 53 -9.40 -0.52 -4.94
CA LEU A 53 -8.31 -0.97 -5.80
C LEU A 53 -8.74 -2.14 -6.71
N ARG A 54 -9.52 -3.09 -6.19
CA ARG A 54 -10.08 -4.17 -7.01
C ARG A 54 -11.01 -3.63 -8.11
N ARG A 55 -11.93 -2.75 -7.75
CA ARG A 55 -12.88 -2.14 -8.67
C ARG A 55 -12.20 -1.30 -9.76
N TRP A 56 -11.12 -0.61 -9.40
CA TRP A 56 -10.34 0.21 -10.34
C TRP A 56 -9.32 -0.60 -11.15
N LYS A 57 -9.16 -1.89 -10.86
CA LYS A 57 -8.09 -2.75 -11.41
C LYS A 57 -6.69 -2.17 -11.15
N LYS A 58 -6.47 -1.69 -9.94
CA LYS A 58 -5.22 -1.07 -9.46
C LYS A 58 -4.70 -1.75 -8.19
N LEU A 59 -4.90 -3.06 -8.06
CA LEU A 59 -4.33 -3.82 -6.94
C LEU A 59 -2.78 -3.84 -6.97
N ASP A 60 -2.21 -3.62 -8.13
CA ASP A 60 -0.77 -3.41 -8.33
C ASP A 60 -0.20 -2.26 -7.48
N TYR A 61 -1.02 -1.25 -7.10
CA TYR A 61 -0.61 -0.22 -6.15
C TYR A 61 -0.25 -0.78 -4.76
N MET A 62 -0.71 -1.98 -4.43
CA MET A 62 -0.35 -2.67 -3.20
C MET A 62 0.89 -3.56 -3.37
N SER A 63 1.38 -3.73 -4.59
CA SER A 63 2.62 -4.43 -4.84
C SER A 63 3.78 -3.60 -4.30
N ASN A 64 4.70 -4.28 -3.65
CA ASN A 64 6.00 -3.72 -3.29
C ASN A 64 7.09 -4.17 -4.27
N TYR A 65 6.68 -4.81 -5.37
CA TYR A 65 7.60 -5.24 -6.39
C TYR A 65 7.89 -4.07 -7.34
N GLU A 66 9.00 -3.41 -7.12
CA GLU A 66 9.67 -2.57 -8.11
C GLU A 66 11.08 -3.12 -8.31
N THR A 67 11.51 -3.24 -9.57
CA THR A 67 12.85 -3.73 -9.88
C THR A 67 13.90 -2.87 -9.19
N GLY A 68 14.69 -3.48 -8.32
CA GLY A 68 15.75 -2.79 -7.56
C GLY A 68 15.31 -2.10 -6.27
N LYS A 69 14.04 -2.20 -5.87
CA LYS A 69 13.55 -1.72 -4.58
C LYS A 69 13.08 -2.86 -3.70
N GLU A 70 13.56 -2.90 -2.46
CA GLU A 70 13.12 -3.87 -1.47
C GLU A 70 11.73 -3.51 -0.92
N PHE A 71 11.45 -2.21 -0.77
CA PHE A 71 10.16 -1.68 -0.33
C PHE A 71 9.70 -0.57 -1.25
N THR A 72 8.40 -0.52 -1.52
CA THR A 72 7.76 0.58 -2.23
C THR A 72 7.08 1.54 -1.25
N ASP A 73 6.82 2.74 -1.67
CA ASP A 73 6.16 3.79 -0.86
C ASP A 73 4.83 3.34 -0.26
N ASN A 74 4.15 2.39 -0.89
CA ASN A 74 2.89 1.84 -0.41
C ASN A 74 3.02 0.93 0.83
N MET A 75 4.23 0.54 1.20
CA MET A 75 4.52 -0.32 2.34
C MET A 75 5.14 0.43 3.51
N LEU A 76 5.56 1.65 3.27
CA LEU A 76 6.21 2.48 4.28
C LEU A 76 5.15 3.14 5.18
N GLY A 77 5.49 3.24 6.45
CA GLY A 77 4.80 4.07 7.41
C GLY A 77 5.21 5.54 7.29
N PRO A 78 4.78 6.37 8.24
CA PRO A 78 5.14 7.78 8.25
C PRO A 78 6.65 7.98 8.47
N TRP A 79 7.14 9.18 8.09
CA TRP A 79 8.45 9.62 8.49
C TRP A 79 8.48 9.84 10.01
N VAL A 80 9.42 9.22 10.69
CA VAL A 80 9.53 9.24 12.16
C VAL A 80 10.98 9.40 12.60
N ASP A 81 11.17 9.97 13.77
CA ASP A 81 12.40 9.86 14.56
C ASP A 81 12.11 8.90 15.73
N LEU A 82 12.48 7.62 15.56
CA LEU A 82 12.06 6.60 16.53
C LEU A 82 12.59 6.89 17.94
N ALA A 83 13.76 7.51 18.05
CA ALA A 83 14.32 7.85 19.35
C ALA A 83 13.50 8.92 20.10
N LYS A 84 12.86 9.83 19.37
CA LYS A 84 12.03 10.91 19.95
C LYS A 84 10.55 10.53 20.01
N ASP A 85 10.02 10.02 18.90
CA ASP A 85 8.59 9.81 18.73
C ASP A 85 8.10 8.54 19.43
N VAL A 86 8.93 7.48 19.41
CA VAL A 86 8.59 6.17 19.99
C VAL A 86 9.84 5.54 20.65
N PRO A 87 10.36 6.09 21.77
CA PRO A 87 11.61 5.62 22.39
C PRO A 87 11.61 4.12 22.74
N SER A 88 10.43 3.54 22.99
CA SER A 88 10.28 2.11 23.25
C SER A 88 10.69 1.22 22.07
N TYR A 89 10.74 1.76 20.86
CA TYR A 89 11.12 0.99 19.65
C TYR A 89 12.65 0.90 19.48
N VAL A 90 13.39 1.76 20.15
CA VAL A 90 14.86 1.77 20.18
C VAL A 90 15.41 1.45 21.57
N ALA A 91 14.62 0.75 22.38
CA ALA A 91 15.02 0.24 23.68
C ALA A 91 15.69 -1.14 23.58
N ALA A 92 16.36 -1.55 24.65
CA ALA A 92 16.94 -2.89 24.73
C ALA A 92 15.91 -4.00 24.44
N GLY A 93 16.30 -4.99 23.64
CA GLY A 93 15.44 -6.08 23.21
C GLY A 93 14.65 -5.80 21.91
N GLN A 94 14.86 -4.66 21.28
CA GLN A 94 14.28 -4.30 19.98
C GLN A 94 15.26 -4.43 18.81
N GLU A 95 16.47 -4.89 19.08
CA GLU A 95 17.53 -5.10 18.08
C GLU A 95 17.04 -6.06 16.97
N GLY A 96 17.26 -5.69 15.72
CA GLY A 96 16.84 -6.45 14.56
C GLY A 96 15.33 -6.43 14.24
N LYS A 97 14.50 -5.80 15.10
CA LYS A 97 13.03 -5.81 14.94
C LYS A 97 12.47 -4.52 14.37
N ARG A 98 13.24 -3.45 14.39
CA ARG A 98 12.80 -2.12 13.94
C ARG A 98 13.69 -1.63 12.84
N ALA A 99 13.08 -1.11 11.79
CA ALA A 99 13.80 -0.55 10.65
C ALA A 99 13.10 0.71 10.13
N VAL A 100 13.91 1.57 9.53
CA VAL A 100 13.46 2.75 8.80
C VAL A 100 14.12 2.80 7.44
N MET A 101 13.44 3.35 6.45
CA MET A 101 14.02 3.64 5.15
C MET A 101 14.35 5.12 5.06
N LYS A 102 15.58 5.43 4.68
CA LYS A 102 16.04 6.80 4.42
C LYS A 102 15.47 7.33 3.11
N GLU A 103 15.57 8.64 2.88
CA GLU A 103 15.17 9.27 1.62
C GLU A 103 15.92 8.71 0.39
N ASP A 104 17.14 8.25 0.59
CA ASP A 104 17.97 7.62 -0.46
C ASP A 104 17.61 6.16 -0.74
N GLY A 105 16.58 5.62 -0.07
CA GLY A 105 16.13 4.23 -0.18
C GLY A 105 16.92 3.23 0.68
N ARG A 106 17.93 3.67 1.42
CA ARG A 106 18.72 2.81 2.30
C ARG A 106 17.91 2.39 3.53
N VAL A 107 17.85 1.10 3.78
CA VAL A 107 17.22 0.55 5.00
C VAL A 107 18.23 0.53 6.15
N VAL A 108 17.82 1.08 7.28
CA VAL A 108 18.57 1.06 8.54
C VAL A 108 17.78 0.28 9.57
N THR A 109 18.37 -0.80 10.07
CA THR A 109 17.79 -1.61 11.14
C THR A 109 18.41 -1.22 12.49
N PHE A 110 17.60 -1.19 13.53
CA PHE A 110 18.07 -0.93 14.89
C PHE A 110 18.98 -2.05 15.37
N ASP A 111 20.19 -1.72 15.79
CA ASP A 111 21.22 -2.67 16.24
C ASP A 111 21.53 -2.58 17.76
N GLY A 112 20.79 -1.74 18.50
CA GLY A 112 21.00 -1.48 19.92
C GLY A 112 21.86 -0.26 20.20
N THR A 113 22.59 0.27 19.23
CA THR A 113 23.52 1.41 19.40
C THR A 113 23.21 2.59 18.52
N ASN A 114 22.52 2.37 17.41
CA ASN A 114 22.27 3.34 16.34
C ASN A 114 20.93 4.10 16.48
N ALA A 115 20.40 4.26 17.71
CA ALA A 115 19.12 4.92 17.92
C ALA A 115 19.02 6.31 17.26
N ALA A 116 20.11 7.09 17.26
CA ALA A 116 20.15 8.40 16.62
C ALA A 116 20.04 8.35 15.07
N ASP A 117 20.35 7.21 14.46
CA ASP A 117 20.21 6.99 13.02
C ASP A 117 18.83 6.41 12.62
N MET A 118 17.97 6.14 13.59
CA MET A 118 16.63 5.58 13.36
C MET A 118 15.61 6.68 13.00
N VAL A 119 15.98 7.52 12.01
CA VAL A 119 15.14 8.58 11.43
C VAL A 119 14.87 8.25 9.98
N GLY A 120 13.60 8.17 9.58
CA GLY A 120 13.21 7.80 8.22
C GLY A 120 11.76 7.33 8.14
N TYR A 121 11.37 6.81 6.98
CA TYR A 121 10.08 6.15 6.82
C TYR A 121 10.05 4.85 7.63
N TYR A 122 9.11 4.72 8.53
CA TYR A 122 8.97 3.51 9.34
C TYR A 122 8.64 2.29 8.46
N ILE A 123 9.38 1.20 8.65
CA ILE A 123 9.08 -0.08 8.00
C ILE A 123 8.28 -0.92 9.00
N PRO A 124 6.99 -1.22 8.71
CA PRO A 124 6.19 -2.09 9.58
C PRO A 124 6.83 -3.46 9.73
N GLN A 125 6.80 -4.02 10.92
CA GLN A 125 7.47 -5.29 11.26
C GLN A 125 7.08 -6.47 10.35
N ASN A 126 5.86 -6.45 9.82
CA ASN A 126 5.35 -7.49 8.92
C ASN A 126 5.37 -7.08 7.44
N ALA A 127 6.07 -5.98 7.11
CA ALA A 127 6.28 -5.61 5.72
C ALA A 127 7.23 -6.63 5.09
N GLN A 128 6.68 -7.46 4.22
CA GLN A 128 7.43 -8.45 3.47
C GLN A 128 7.31 -8.17 1.98
N PRO A 129 8.39 -8.40 1.21
CA PRO A 129 8.28 -8.41 -0.24
C PRO A 129 7.12 -9.32 -0.68
N ARG A 130 6.30 -8.83 -1.60
CA ARG A 130 5.15 -9.58 -2.11
C ARG A 130 5.47 -10.10 -3.51
N ASP A 131 4.83 -11.20 -3.87
CA ASP A 131 4.89 -11.70 -5.23
C ASP A 131 4.36 -10.69 -6.24
N VAL A 132 4.86 -10.80 -7.46
CA VAL A 132 4.40 -9.99 -8.59
C VAL A 132 2.89 -10.13 -8.74
N PHE A 133 2.24 -8.99 -8.84
CA PHE A 133 0.80 -8.92 -9.04
C PHE A 133 0.44 -9.35 -10.48
N THR A 134 -0.56 -10.21 -10.62
CA THR A 134 -1.04 -10.70 -11.90
C THR A 134 -2.56 -10.56 -12.00
N ASP A 135 -3.12 -10.61 -13.22
CA ASP A 135 -4.56 -10.49 -13.45
C ASP A 135 -5.40 -11.52 -12.69
N ARG A 136 -4.83 -12.69 -12.38
CA ARG A 136 -5.52 -13.71 -11.57
C ARG A 136 -5.92 -13.21 -10.18
N ASN A 137 -5.20 -12.22 -9.64
CA ASN A 137 -5.47 -11.66 -8.30
C ASN A 137 -6.82 -10.92 -8.22
N TYR A 138 -7.40 -10.54 -9.37
CA TYR A 138 -8.76 -9.98 -9.44
C TYR A 138 -9.86 -11.04 -9.44
N LEU A 139 -9.51 -12.30 -9.69
CA LEU A 139 -10.43 -13.40 -9.90
C LEU A 139 -10.31 -14.40 -8.76
N ALA A 140 -11.40 -15.09 -8.45
CA ALA A 140 -11.38 -16.21 -7.51
C ALA A 140 -11.34 -17.52 -8.29
N PRO A 141 -10.63 -18.55 -7.80
CA PRO A 141 -10.70 -19.88 -8.37
C PRO A 141 -12.09 -20.49 -8.14
N VAL A 142 -12.52 -21.33 -9.05
CA VAL A 142 -13.67 -22.19 -8.83
C VAL A 142 -13.24 -23.39 -7.96
N GLY A 143 -13.98 -23.70 -6.92
CA GLY A 143 -13.67 -24.83 -6.05
C GLY A 143 -13.70 -26.16 -6.85
N GLU A 144 -12.74 -27.04 -6.58
CA GLU A 144 -12.65 -28.35 -7.26
C GLU A 144 -13.92 -29.19 -7.08
N GLN A 145 -14.52 -29.15 -5.90
CA GLN A 145 -15.79 -29.81 -5.63
C GLN A 145 -16.88 -29.33 -6.59
N GLN A 146 -16.96 -28.04 -6.84
CA GLN A 146 -17.95 -27.44 -7.72
C GLN A 146 -17.74 -27.87 -9.18
N ILE A 147 -16.50 -27.92 -9.63
CA ILE A 147 -16.15 -28.43 -10.96
C ILE A 147 -16.61 -29.87 -11.10
N ASN A 148 -16.35 -30.72 -10.10
CA ASN A 148 -16.72 -32.13 -10.11
C ASN A 148 -18.26 -32.33 -10.07
N GLU A 149 -18.99 -31.56 -9.27
CA GLU A 149 -20.44 -31.61 -9.21
C GLU A 149 -21.08 -31.25 -10.56
N TYR A 150 -20.59 -30.22 -11.23
CA TYR A 150 -21.07 -29.83 -12.54
C TYR A 150 -20.76 -30.92 -13.60
N LYS A 151 -19.55 -31.50 -13.53
CA LYS A 151 -19.17 -32.60 -14.41
C LYS A 151 -20.07 -33.81 -14.26
N MET A 152 -20.43 -34.18 -13.02
CA MET A 152 -21.39 -35.30 -12.79
C MET A 152 -22.78 -35.00 -13.33
N LYS A 153 -23.17 -33.75 -13.45
CA LYS A 153 -24.42 -33.30 -14.05
C LYS A 153 -24.36 -33.14 -15.59
N GLY A 154 -23.23 -33.49 -16.20
CA GLY A 154 -23.01 -33.37 -17.64
C GLY A 154 -22.62 -31.99 -18.16
N PHE A 155 -22.27 -31.05 -17.25
CA PHE A 155 -21.83 -29.73 -17.63
C PHE A 155 -20.30 -29.62 -17.53
N ASN A 156 -19.69 -28.90 -18.45
CA ASN A 156 -18.25 -28.60 -18.39
C ASN A 156 -18.00 -27.24 -17.76
N LEU A 157 -17.71 -27.24 -16.45
CA LEU A 157 -17.26 -26.06 -15.73
C LEU A 157 -15.74 -26.06 -15.70
N THR A 158 -15.13 -25.07 -16.34
CA THR A 158 -13.67 -24.90 -16.37
C THR A 158 -13.19 -23.99 -15.27
N GLN A 159 -11.93 -24.15 -14.89
CA GLN A 159 -11.29 -23.27 -13.91
C GLN A 159 -11.21 -21.83 -14.42
N THR A 160 -11.26 -20.88 -13.52
CA THR A 160 -11.03 -19.47 -13.83
C THR A 160 -9.64 -19.27 -14.46
N LYS A 161 -9.57 -18.42 -15.49
CA LYS A 161 -8.31 -18.15 -16.20
C LYS A 161 -7.20 -17.74 -15.24
N GLY A 162 -6.08 -18.43 -15.28
CA GLY A 162 -4.90 -18.15 -14.47
C GLY A 162 -4.84 -18.90 -13.13
N TRP A 163 -5.82 -19.78 -12.88
CA TRP A 163 -5.86 -20.66 -11.70
C TRP A 163 -5.77 -22.13 -12.09
#